data_d3d6137dcef3b4110ef70f6abacb3745
#
_entry.id   d3d6137dcef3b4110ef70f6abacb3745
#
_cell.length_a   1.000
_cell.length_b   1.000
_cell.length_c   1.000
_cell.angle_alpha   90.00
_cell.angle_beta   90.00
_cell.angle_gamma   90.00
#
_symmetry.space_group_name_H-M   'P 1'
#
loop_
_entity.id
_entity.type
_entity.pdbx_description
1 polymer ?
#
loop_
_entity_poly.entity_id
_entity_poly.type
_entity_poly.pdbx_seq_one_letter_code
_entity_poly.pdbx_strand_id
1 'polypeptide(L)'
;QENPKDDKFDPPASQIINKKRVKPLIEKYLQTENADKAFNTLRDHWTILLEKFQVTTPDTDTNRMVNIWNAYQCMVTFNMSRSASYFESGIGRGMGFRDSNQDLLGFVHMIPERARERILDISATQLKNGGAFHQYQPLTKRGNNDVGSGFNDDPAWLVLGVAAYIKESGDWSILDEQVQYENEEGTESPLYEHLQCSIQYTLDRLGPNNLPLIGRADWNDCLNLNCFSDTPGQSFQTTTNKDGTVAESIFIAGLFVLACKEMAGIAQHRNDKAQVDKVENASAEMEKTVWAAGWDGEWFRRAYDNFGHVLGSKENAEGSIFIEPQGMCIMAGLGVKNGNAVKALDSVAEHLATPHGIVIQQPAFSQYYLHLGEVSSYPPGYKENAGIFCHTNPWIMISEAMVGRGEKAFDYYKRINPSAREEISELHRCEPYVYAQMIAGKDAPTHGEAKNSWLSGTAAWNYVAITQWILGIRPTYDGLQVAPVVPSAWGMFEVARSYRGVRYVIQVERKGLGNTVQLVVDGNPISGNIIPLPVDGTKEVRVQVQLS
;
A
#
# COMPACT_ATOMS: atom_id res chain seq x y z
N GLN A 1 14.72 -21.67 -9.04
CA GLN A 1 15.27 -22.82 -9.79
C GLN A 1 16.76 -22.64 -9.91
N GLU A 2 17.50 -23.38 -9.11
CA GLU A 2 18.89 -23.67 -9.44
C GLU A 2 18.90 -24.52 -10.72
N ASN A 3 19.16 -23.93 -11.84
CA ASN A 3 19.37 -24.63 -13.09
C ASN A 3 20.78 -24.26 -13.58
N PRO A 4 21.81 -24.93 -13.10
CA PRO A 4 23.12 -24.83 -13.73
C PRO A 4 22.96 -25.19 -15.19
N LYS A 5 23.52 -24.36 -16.10
CA LYS A 5 23.41 -24.57 -17.55
C LYS A 5 23.83 -25.96 -17.97
N ASP A 6 24.72 -26.58 -17.19
CA ASP A 6 25.33 -27.90 -17.47
C ASP A 6 24.45 -29.10 -17.06
N ASP A 7 23.34 -28.89 -16.36
CA ASP A 7 22.52 -29.95 -15.76
C ASP A 7 21.26 -30.28 -16.58
N LYS A 8 20.98 -29.52 -17.64
CA LYS A 8 19.75 -29.67 -18.44
C LYS A 8 19.73 -30.98 -19.21
N PHE A 9 20.87 -31.41 -19.74
CA PHE A 9 21.00 -32.60 -20.54
C PHE A 9 22.00 -33.59 -19.93
N ASP A 10 21.77 -34.92 -20.15
CA ASP A 10 22.64 -35.98 -19.68
C ASP A 10 22.84 -37.03 -20.79
N PRO A 11 24.01 -37.13 -21.43
CA PRO A 11 25.19 -36.28 -21.19
C PRO A 11 25.00 -34.82 -21.66
N PRO A 12 25.81 -33.85 -21.16
CA PRO A 12 25.61 -32.42 -21.40
C PRO A 12 25.51 -32.02 -22.89
N ALA A 13 26.18 -32.72 -23.78
CA ALA A 13 26.15 -32.45 -25.21
C ALA A 13 24.97 -33.16 -25.95
N SER A 14 24.12 -33.87 -25.22
CA SER A 14 22.95 -34.58 -25.80
C SER A 14 21.69 -33.71 -25.79
N GLN A 15 20.63 -34.21 -26.43
CA GLN A 15 19.29 -33.65 -26.29
C GLN A 15 18.44 -34.45 -25.29
N ILE A 16 19.05 -35.35 -24.52
CA ILE A 16 18.36 -36.18 -23.52
C ILE A 16 18.25 -35.37 -22.22
N ILE A 17 17.01 -35.07 -21.79
CA ILE A 17 16.76 -34.32 -20.55
C ILE A 17 17.29 -35.10 -19.35
N ASN A 18 18.09 -34.42 -18.53
CA ASN A 18 18.60 -34.98 -17.29
C ASN A 18 17.47 -35.15 -16.27
N LYS A 19 17.21 -36.39 -15.88
CA LYS A 19 16.16 -36.75 -14.92
C LYS A 19 16.72 -37.14 -13.54
N LYS A 20 18.01 -36.98 -13.30
CA LYS A 20 18.66 -37.39 -12.03
C LYS A 20 18.01 -36.73 -10.81
N ARG A 21 17.62 -35.47 -10.89
CA ARG A 21 16.99 -34.74 -9.79
C ARG A 21 15.50 -35.09 -9.62
N VAL A 22 14.81 -35.49 -10.68
CA VAL A 22 13.37 -35.79 -10.65
C VAL A 22 13.11 -37.18 -10.10
N LYS A 23 13.93 -38.17 -10.41
CA LYS A 23 13.74 -39.56 -9.97
C LYS A 23 13.59 -39.71 -8.44
N PRO A 24 14.46 -39.12 -7.59
CA PRO A 24 14.29 -39.21 -6.15
C PRO A 24 12.98 -38.58 -5.63
N LEU A 25 12.50 -37.51 -6.29
CA LEU A 25 11.22 -36.89 -5.93
C LEU A 25 10.03 -37.80 -6.29
N ILE A 26 10.09 -38.42 -7.49
CA ILE A 26 9.06 -39.39 -7.91
C ILE A 26 9.04 -40.55 -6.91
N GLU A 27 10.18 -41.17 -6.64
CA GLU A 27 10.30 -42.30 -5.71
C GLU A 27 9.79 -41.94 -4.31
N LYS A 28 10.10 -40.74 -3.83
CA LYS A 28 9.61 -40.23 -2.53
C LYS A 28 8.09 -40.11 -2.51
N TYR A 29 7.49 -39.48 -3.52
CA TYR A 29 6.05 -39.15 -3.50
C TYR A 29 5.14 -40.24 -4.10
N LEU A 30 5.70 -41.32 -4.64
CA LEU A 30 4.95 -42.56 -4.91
C LEU A 30 4.58 -43.30 -3.61
N GLN A 31 5.23 -42.98 -2.49
CA GLN A 31 4.84 -43.48 -1.19
C GLN A 31 3.76 -42.57 -0.58
N THR A 32 2.57 -43.12 -0.31
CA THR A 32 1.40 -42.38 0.20
C THR A 32 1.72 -41.64 1.49
N GLU A 33 2.46 -42.26 2.41
CA GLU A 33 2.86 -41.67 3.67
C GLU A 33 3.70 -40.41 3.51
N ASN A 34 4.55 -40.35 2.48
CA ASN A 34 5.36 -39.17 2.18
C ASN A 34 4.51 -38.04 1.58
N ALA A 35 3.49 -38.38 0.77
CA ALA A 35 2.54 -37.42 0.25
C ALA A 35 1.70 -36.82 1.39
N ASP A 36 1.15 -37.66 2.27
CA ASP A 36 0.37 -37.23 3.45
C ASP A 36 1.20 -36.34 4.38
N LYS A 37 2.46 -36.73 4.63
CA LYS A 37 3.39 -35.91 5.41
C LYS A 37 3.64 -34.54 4.75
N ALA A 38 3.77 -34.48 3.44
CA ALA A 38 3.97 -33.22 2.73
C ALA A 38 2.73 -32.32 2.83
N PHE A 39 1.51 -32.86 2.69
CA PHE A 39 0.28 -32.11 2.92
C PHE A 39 0.15 -31.59 4.33
N ASN A 40 0.45 -32.42 5.33
CA ASN A 40 0.43 -31.99 6.74
C ASN A 40 1.44 -30.86 6.98
N THR A 41 2.66 -31.01 6.47
CA THR A 41 3.70 -29.96 6.57
C THR A 41 3.24 -28.65 5.92
N LEU A 42 2.60 -28.70 4.75
CA LEU A 42 2.06 -27.52 4.07
C LEU A 42 0.93 -26.89 4.89
N ARG A 43 0.00 -27.70 5.40
CA ARG A 43 -1.08 -27.21 6.26
C ARG A 43 -0.52 -26.51 7.50
N ASP A 44 0.44 -27.14 8.19
CA ASP A 44 1.03 -26.59 9.40
C ASP A 44 1.79 -25.28 9.12
N HIS A 45 2.46 -25.19 7.97
CA HIS A 45 3.10 -23.95 7.52
C HIS A 45 2.08 -22.81 7.38
N TRP A 46 0.97 -23.03 6.68
CA TRP A 46 -0.07 -22.01 6.54
C TRP A 46 -0.76 -21.69 7.86
N THR A 47 -1.02 -22.66 8.71
CA THR A 47 -1.59 -22.44 10.04
C THR A 47 -0.72 -21.48 10.85
N ILE A 48 0.61 -21.73 10.92
CA ILE A 48 1.55 -20.87 11.65
C ILE A 48 1.55 -19.43 11.12
N LEU A 49 1.46 -19.25 9.81
CA LEU A 49 1.42 -17.91 9.19
C LEU A 49 0.10 -17.19 9.49
N LEU A 50 -1.02 -17.88 9.29
CA LEU A 50 -2.35 -17.28 9.44
C LEU A 50 -2.71 -17.00 10.92
N GLU A 51 -2.21 -17.81 11.86
CA GLU A 51 -2.40 -17.59 13.30
C GLU A 51 -1.70 -16.34 13.85
N LYS A 52 -0.86 -15.68 13.05
CA LYS A 52 -0.25 -14.39 13.43
C LYS A 52 -1.28 -13.29 13.66
N PHE A 53 -2.42 -13.35 12.96
CA PHE A 53 -3.53 -12.43 13.15
C PHE A 53 -4.85 -13.14 12.88
N GLN A 54 -5.69 -13.24 13.89
CA GLN A 54 -7.00 -13.90 13.81
C GLN A 54 -8.06 -13.03 14.46
N VAL A 55 -9.27 -13.05 13.92
CA VAL A 55 -10.40 -12.28 14.44
C VAL A 55 -11.66 -13.13 14.56
N THR A 56 -12.48 -12.77 15.53
CA THR A 56 -13.87 -13.24 15.64
C THR A 56 -14.76 -12.01 15.77
N THR A 57 -15.40 -11.62 14.67
CA THR A 57 -16.29 -10.45 14.59
C THR A 57 -17.72 -10.88 14.29
N PRO A 58 -18.72 -10.01 14.46
CA PRO A 58 -20.10 -10.28 14.04
C PRO A 58 -20.27 -10.45 12.52
N ASP A 59 -19.30 -10.00 11.71
CA ASP A 59 -19.33 -10.10 10.24
C ASP A 59 -18.51 -11.28 9.76
N THR A 60 -19.18 -12.30 9.23
CA THR A 60 -18.55 -13.55 8.79
C THR A 60 -17.67 -13.38 7.57
N ASP A 61 -17.98 -12.42 6.67
CA ASP A 61 -17.16 -12.13 5.50
C ASP A 61 -15.83 -11.52 5.90
N THR A 62 -15.85 -10.62 6.88
CA THR A 62 -14.64 -10.06 7.49
C THR A 62 -13.78 -11.15 8.12
N ASN A 63 -14.38 -12.08 8.90
CA ASN A 63 -13.65 -13.18 9.51
C ASN A 63 -12.98 -14.06 8.46
N ARG A 64 -13.69 -14.39 7.37
CA ARG A 64 -13.17 -15.20 6.26
C ARG A 64 -12.00 -14.54 5.55
N MET A 65 -12.12 -13.24 5.26
CA MET A 65 -11.06 -12.50 4.59
C MET A 65 -9.84 -12.29 5.48
N VAL A 66 -10.01 -11.77 6.69
CA VAL A 66 -8.89 -11.43 7.58
C VAL A 66 -8.14 -12.68 8.02
N ASN A 67 -8.87 -13.74 8.40
CA ASN A 67 -8.25 -14.94 8.95
C ASN A 67 -7.54 -15.81 7.92
N ILE A 68 -7.91 -15.71 6.64
CA ILE A 68 -7.40 -16.61 5.60
C ILE A 68 -7.03 -15.86 4.32
N TRP A 69 -8.02 -15.37 3.59
CA TRP A 69 -7.85 -15.06 2.17
C TRP A 69 -7.06 -13.79 1.89
N ASN A 70 -7.25 -12.75 2.69
CA ASN A 70 -6.50 -11.50 2.51
C ASN A 70 -5.01 -11.72 2.82
N ALA A 71 -4.69 -12.40 3.93
CA ALA A 71 -3.31 -12.75 4.28
C ALA A 71 -2.67 -13.66 3.22
N TYR A 72 -3.42 -14.65 2.72
CA TYR A 72 -2.97 -15.52 1.62
C TYR A 72 -2.67 -14.72 0.35
N GLN A 73 -3.55 -13.81 -0.06
CA GLN A 73 -3.33 -12.97 -1.24
C GLN A 73 -2.13 -12.03 -1.04
N CYS A 74 -1.95 -11.44 0.12
CA CYS A 74 -0.75 -10.64 0.44
C CYS A 74 0.53 -11.46 0.25
N MET A 75 0.55 -12.72 0.70
CA MET A 75 1.67 -13.63 0.52
C MET A 75 1.91 -13.94 -0.96
N VAL A 76 0.86 -14.20 -1.74
CA VAL A 76 0.95 -14.45 -3.18
C VAL A 76 1.49 -13.21 -3.89
N THR A 77 0.94 -12.05 -3.64
CA THR A 77 1.38 -10.78 -4.25
C THR A 77 2.84 -10.51 -3.93
N PHE A 78 3.26 -10.66 -2.68
CA PHE A 78 4.65 -10.49 -2.26
C PHE A 78 5.60 -11.44 -2.99
N ASN A 79 5.28 -12.73 -3.09
CA ASN A 79 6.16 -13.72 -3.71
C ASN A 79 6.20 -13.61 -5.23
N MET A 80 5.07 -13.32 -5.86
CA MET A 80 4.94 -13.23 -7.32
C MET A 80 5.25 -11.83 -7.84
N SER A 81 5.14 -10.81 -7.00
CA SER A 81 5.50 -9.42 -7.25
C SER A 81 4.92 -8.84 -8.54
N ARG A 82 3.70 -9.19 -8.87
CA ARG A 82 3.01 -8.73 -10.08
C ARG A 82 3.73 -9.06 -11.40
N SER A 83 4.96 -9.62 -11.35
CA SER A 83 5.76 -9.90 -12.53
C SER A 83 5.47 -11.25 -13.19
N ALA A 84 4.75 -12.13 -12.52
CA ALA A 84 4.41 -13.47 -13.01
C ALA A 84 2.99 -13.57 -13.59
N SER A 85 2.27 -12.47 -13.66
CA SER A 85 0.92 -12.43 -14.21
C SER A 85 0.94 -12.28 -15.73
N TYR A 86 0.40 -13.24 -16.42
CA TYR A 86 0.15 -13.14 -17.86
C TYR A 86 -0.87 -12.06 -18.21
N PHE A 87 -1.77 -11.76 -17.29
CA PHE A 87 -2.89 -10.85 -17.54
C PHE A 87 -2.53 -9.39 -17.33
N GLU A 88 -1.70 -9.10 -16.34
CA GLU A 88 -1.37 -7.73 -15.97
C GLU A 88 -0.01 -7.28 -16.52
N SER A 89 1.04 -8.01 -16.26
CA SER A 89 2.40 -7.55 -16.54
C SER A 89 3.20 -8.47 -17.47
N GLY A 90 2.69 -9.66 -17.79
CA GLY A 90 3.46 -10.65 -18.54
C GLY A 90 4.70 -11.12 -17.76
N ILE A 91 5.51 -11.94 -18.41
CA ILE A 91 6.68 -12.59 -17.79
C ILE A 91 7.95 -11.72 -17.81
N GLY A 92 7.95 -10.59 -18.50
CA GLY A 92 9.11 -9.73 -18.71
C GLY A 92 9.15 -8.49 -17.83
N ARG A 93 8.06 -8.18 -17.11
CA ARG A 93 7.99 -6.98 -16.25
C ARG A 93 8.79 -7.17 -14.98
N GLY A 94 9.46 -6.09 -14.52
CA GLY A 94 10.13 -6.05 -13.24
C GLY A 94 9.17 -5.86 -12.07
N MET A 95 9.73 -5.88 -10.87
CA MET A 95 9.04 -5.55 -9.62
C MET A 95 9.08 -4.04 -9.42
N GLY A 96 7.92 -3.42 -9.18
CA GLY A 96 7.84 -1.99 -8.92
C GLY A 96 8.50 -1.61 -7.58
N PHE A 97 9.21 -0.49 -7.57
CA PHE A 97 9.83 0.06 -6.35
C PHE A 97 8.77 0.40 -5.31
N ARG A 98 7.82 1.27 -5.66
CA ARG A 98 6.72 1.63 -4.75
C ARG A 98 5.78 0.47 -4.47
N ASP A 99 5.52 -0.37 -5.48
CA ASP A 99 4.64 -1.54 -5.34
C ASP A 99 5.15 -2.49 -4.27
N SER A 100 6.45 -2.80 -4.29
CA SER A 100 7.08 -3.69 -3.33
C SER A 100 7.07 -3.12 -1.90
N ASN A 101 7.27 -1.80 -1.75
CA ASN A 101 7.17 -1.12 -0.46
C ASN A 101 5.74 -1.14 0.10
N GLN A 102 4.72 -1.03 -0.76
CA GLN A 102 3.32 -1.09 -0.35
C GLN A 102 2.85 -2.53 -0.07
N ASP A 103 3.23 -3.49 -0.91
CA ASP A 103 2.87 -4.90 -0.72
C ASP A 103 3.43 -5.45 0.61
N LEU A 104 4.58 -4.93 1.03
CA LEU A 104 5.21 -5.25 2.32
C LEU A 104 4.30 -4.92 3.51
N LEU A 105 3.45 -3.89 3.43
CA LEU A 105 2.55 -3.49 4.52
C LEU A 105 1.57 -4.59 4.91
N GLY A 106 1.10 -5.39 3.95
CA GLY A 106 0.19 -6.51 4.22
C GLY A 106 0.87 -7.84 4.56
N PHE A 107 2.21 -7.86 4.55
CA PHE A 107 3.00 -9.08 4.66
C PHE A 107 3.93 -9.11 5.89
N VAL A 108 4.42 -7.95 6.33
CA VAL A 108 5.47 -7.80 7.33
C VAL A 108 5.19 -8.52 8.67
N HIS A 109 3.92 -8.60 9.07
CA HIS A 109 3.52 -9.29 10.31
C HIS A 109 3.66 -10.82 10.24
N MET A 110 3.62 -11.39 9.03
CA MET A 110 3.71 -12.84 8.82
C MET A 110 5.16 -13.33 8.81
N ILE A 111 6.01 -12.72 8.00
CA ILE A 111 7.42 -13.12 7.83
C ILE A 111 8.31 -11.87 7.77
N PRO A 112 8.61 -11.25 8.92
CA PRO A 112 9.40 -10.01 8.97
C PRO A 112 10.82 -10.17 8.40
N GLU A 113 11.41 -11.37 8.46
CA GLU A 113 12.74 -11.64 7.90
C GLU A 113 12.75 -11.46 6.37
N ARG A 114 11.71 -11.93 5.68
CA ARG A 114 11.56 -11.74 4.23
C ARG A 114 11.24 -10.30 3.87
N ALA A 115 10.54 -9.59 4.73
CA ALA A 115 10.30 -8.17 4.57
C ALA A 115 11.62 -7.38 4.66
N ARG A 116 12.49 -7.73 5.62
CA ARG A 116 13.82 -7.14 5.78
C ARG A 116 14.68 -7.32 4.52
N GLU A 117 14.76 -8.55 4.01
CA GLU A 117 15.49 -8.85 2.77
C GLU A 117 14.97 -8.00 1.60
N ARG A 118 13.64 -7.89 1.45
CA ARG A 118 13.03 -7.11 0.37
C ARG A 118 13.34 -5.63 0.50
N ILE A 119 13.34 -5.05 1.70
CA ILE A 119 13.70 -3.65 1.93
C ILE A 119 15.13 -3.40 1.45
N LEU A 120 16.08 -4.26 1.79
CA LEU A 120 17.48 -4.09 1.38
C LEU A 120 17.63 -4.23 -0.15
N ASP A 121 16.95 -5.21 -0.77
CA ASP A 121 16.94 -5.39 -2.23
C ASP A 121 16.40 -4.14 -2.97
N ILE A 122 15.30 -3.57 -2.48
CA ILE A 122 14.69 -2.38 -3.06
C ILE A 122 15.59 -1.16 -2.88
N SER A 123 16.11 -0.96 -1.66
CA SER A 123 16.97 0.19 -1.33
C SER A 123 18.22 0.23 -2.19
N ALA A 124 18.77 -0.93 -2.56
CA ALA A 124 19.92 -1.03 -3.43
C ALA A 124 19.67 -0.51 -4.87
N THR A 125 18.42 -0.30 -5.24
CA THR A 125 18.04 0.28 -6.53
C THR A 125 17.76 1.77 -6.46
N GLN A 126 17.92 2.40 -5.29
CA GLN A 126 17.82 3.84 -5.14
C GLN A 126 18.97 4.54 -5.88
N LEU A 127 18.68 5.68 -6.51
CA LEU A 127 19.68 6.50 -7.18
C LEU A 127 20.43 7.39 -6.19
N LYS A 128 21.66 7.77 -6.52
CA LYS A 128 22.50 8.66 -5.70
C LYS A 128 21.86 10.02 -5.40
N ASN A 129 20.96 10.47 -6.27
CA ASN A 129 20.18 11.70 -6.05
C ASN A 129 18.94 11.52 -5.18
N GLY A 130 18.72 10.33 -4.63
CA GLY A 130 17.57 9.98 -3.79
C GLY A 130 16.33 9.48 -4.55
N GLY A 131 16.30 9.58 -5.89
CA GLY A 131 15.29 8.92 -6.72
C GLY A 131 15.42 7.40 -6.71
N ALA A 132 14.65 6.70 -7.53
CA ALA A 132 14.75 5.25 -7.63
C ALA A 132 14.53 4.77 -9.06
N PHE A 133 15.09 3.62 -9.39
CA PHE A 133 14.59 2.87 -10.55
C PHE A 133 13.16 2.46 -10.27
N HIS A 134 12.26 2.79 -11.16
CA HIS A 134 10.82 2.49 -11.00
C HIS A 134 10.56 0.98 -10.89
N GLN A 135 11.41 0.17 -11.52
CA GLN A 135 11.33 -1.28 -11.46
C GLN A 135 12.72 -1.90 -11.31
N TYR A 136 12.78 -3.08 -10.70
CA TYR A 136 13.97 -3.93 -10.68
C TYR A 136 13.63 -5.37 -11.06
N GLN A 137 14.63 -6.11 -11.52
CA GLN A 137 14.45 -7.48 -11.97
C GLN A 137 14.53 -8.46 -10.78
N PRO A 138 13.52 -9.29 -10.54
CA PRO A 138 13.44 -10.13 -9.34
C PRO A 138 14.56 -11.18 -9.23
N LEU A 139 15.10 -11.65 -10.35
CA LEU A 139 16.16 -12.67 -10.36
C LEU A 139 17.56 -12.08 -10.14
N THR A 140 17.83 -10.90 -10.66
CA THR A 140 19.12 -10.23 -10.56
C THR A 140 19.17 -9.21 -9.43
N LYS A 141 18.01 -8.79 -8.95
CA LYS A 141 17.81 -7.71 -7.95
C LYS A 141 18.38 -6.36 -8.40
N ARG A 142 18.53 -6.15 -9.69
CA ARG A 142 19.09 -4.91 -10.27
C ARG A 142 17.99 -4.03 -10.85
N GLY A 143 18.20 -2.72 -10.73
CA GLY A 143 17.33 -1.71 -11.31
C GLY A 143 17.19 -1.87 -12.83
N ASN A 144 16.00 -1.57 -13.36
CA ASN A 144 15.69 -1.70 -14.78
C ASN A 144 15.89 -0.36 -15.50
N ASN A 145 17.00 -0.24 -16.21
CA ASN A 145 17.34 0.97 -16.98
C ASN A 145 16.35 1.25 -18.13
N ASP A 146 15.70 0.23 -18.70
CA ASP A 146 14.78 0.41 -19.83
C ASP A 146 13.51 1.15 -19.39
N VAL A 147 13.05 0.89 -18.16
CA VAL A 147 11.94 1.64 -17.55
C VAL A 147 12.45 2.95 -16.97
N GLY A 148 13.64 2.95 -16.38
CA GLY A 148 14.30 4.12 -15.82
C GLY A 148 13.71 4.58 -14.49
N SER A 149 13.77 5.89 -14.26
CA SER A 149 13.38 6.58 -13.03
C SER A 149 12.45 7.77 -13.33
N GLY A 150 12.21 8.62 -12.34
CA GLY A 150 11.48 9.88 -12.51
C GLY A 150 9.99 9.78 -12.14
N PHE A 151 9.58 8.73 -11.45
CA PHE A 151 8.31 8.66 -10.74
C PHE A 151 8.57 9.23 -9.34
N ASN A 152 8.13 10.46 -9.12
CA ASN A 152 8.64 11.25 -8.00
C ASN A 152 8.01 10.87 -6.65
N ASP A 153 7.03 10.01 -6.62
CA ASP A 153 6.48 9.41 -5.39
C ASP A 153 7.31 8.21 -4.90
N ASP A 154 8.01 7.50 -5.78
CA ASP A 154 8.75 6.27 -5.47
C ASP A 154 9.60 6.36 -4.18
N PRO A 155 10.47 7.39 -3.99
CA PRO A 155 11.34 7.43 -2.83
C PRO A 155 10.61 7.53 -1.48
N ALA A 156 9.47 8.20 -1.43
CA ALA A 156 8.72 8.38 -0.19
C ALA A 156 8.15 7.05 0.34
N TRP A 157 7.83 6.11 -0.54
CA TRP A 157 7.35 4.80 -0.16
C TRP A 157 8.39 3.95 0.56
N LEU A 158 9.68 4.15 0.30
CA LEU A 158 10.75 3.47 1.04
C LEU A 158 10.72 3.84 2.53
N VAL A 159 10.52 5.11 2.85
CA VAL A 159 10.40 5.58 4.24
C VAL A 159 9.23 4.89 4.95
N LEU A 160 8.07 4.79 4.27
CA LEU A 160 6.88 4.12 4.84
C LEU A 160 7.09 2.61 5.02
N GLY A 161 7.72 1.94 4.05
CA GLY A 161 8.04 0.52 4.12
C GLY A 161 8.98 0.19 5.29
N VAL A 162 10.06 0.96 5.45
CA VAL A 162 11.01 0.81 6.57
C VAL A 162 10.35 1.10 7.91
N ALA A 163 9.55 2.18 8.00
CA ALA A 163 8.81 2.51 9.21
C ALA A 163 7.84 1.39 9.62
N ALA A 164 7.10 0.83 8.68
CA ALA A 164 6.19 -0.29 8.93
C ALA A 164 6.94 -1.53 9.43
N TYR A 165 8.09 -1.85 8.82
CA TYR A 165 8.94 -2.95 9.26
C TYR A 165 9.42 -2.77 10.70
N ILE A 166 9.97 -1.60 11.04
CA ILE A 166 10.47 -1.31 12.39
C ILE A 166 9.33 -1.35 13.42
N LYS A 167 8.18 -0.75 13.12
CA LYS A 167 7.01 -0.79 14.00
C LYS A 167 6.55 -2.22 14.27
N GLU A 168 6.57 -3.09 13.28
CA GLU A 168 6.14 -4.48 13.43
C GLU A 168 7.18 -5.33 14.13
N SER A 169 8.43 -5.28 13.70
CA SER A 169 9.49 -6.18 14.19
C SER A 169 10.22 -5.69 15.44
N GLY A 170 10.33 -4.38 15.61
CA GLY A 170 11.22 -3.76 16.60
C GLY A 170 12.71 -3.80 16.21
N ASP A 171 13.02 -4.24 14.98
CA ASP A 171 14.40 -4.32 14.50
C ASP A 171 14.90 -2.98 13.96
N TRP A 172 15.52 -2.22 14.83
CA TRP A 172 16.15 -0.95 14.49
C TRP A 172 17.49 -1.12 13.79
N SER A 173 18.11 -2.32 13.87
CA SER A 173 19.43 -2.58 13.29
C SER A 173 19.45 -2.49 11.77
N ILE A 174 18.29 -2.62 11.13
CA ILE A 174 18.15 -2.46 9.69
C ILE A 174 18.66 -1.09 9.19
N LEU A 175 18.58 -0.05 10.03
CA LEU A 175 19.01 1.30 9.69
C LEU A 175 20.54 1.42 9.50
N ASP A 176 21.31 0.50 10.05
CA ASP A 176 22.78 0.48 9.99
C ASP A 176 23.31 -0.43 8.86
N GLU A 177 22.40 -1.16 8.17
CA GLU A 177 22.77 -1.99 7.03
C GLU A 177 23.37 -1.15 5.92
N GLN A 178 24.52 -1.61 5.41
CA GLN A 178 25.22 -0.97 4.30
C GLN A 178 24.58 -1.38 2.98
N VAL A 179 23.99 -0.44 2.26
CA VAL A 179 23.26 -0.67 1.03
C VAL A 179 23.86 0.16 -0.09
N GLN A 180 24.01 -0.43 -1.26
CA GLN A 180 24.50 0.24 -2.46
C GLN A 180 23.48 1.22 -3.02
N TYR A 181 23.94 2.26 -3.70
CA TYR A 181 23.12 3.02 -4.64
C TYR A 181 23.28 2.47 -6.06
N GLU A 182 22.18 2.41 -6.82
CA GLU A 182 22.17 1.99 -8.24
C GLU A 182 22.71 0.58 -8.48
N ASN A 183 22.76 -0.26 -7.44
CA ASN A 183 23.41 -1.57 -7.43
C ASN A 183 24.92 -1.51 -7.82
N GLU A 184 25.59 -0.39 -7.53
CA GLU A 184 27.03 -0.19 -7.81
C GLU A 184 27.87 -0.47 -6.58
N GLU A 185 28.90 -1.33 -6.73
CA GLU A 185 29.89 -1.61 -5.68
C GLU A 185 30.68 -0.34 -5.33
N GLY A 186 30.96 -0.16 -4.03
CA GLY A 186 31.71 0.99 -3.53
C GLY A 186 30.87 2.26 -3.33
N THR A 187 29.53 2.14 -3.41
CA THR A 187 28.60 3.25 -3.14
C THR A 187 27.77 3.04 -1.87
N GLU A 188 28.15 2.06 -1.06
CA GLU A 188 27.40 1.64 0.12
C GLU A 188 27.31 2.77 1.16
N SER A 189 26.11 2.89 1.73
CA SER A 189 25.76 3.84 2.79
C SER A 189 24.77 3.15 3.75
N PRO A 190 24.68 3.57 5.01
CA PRO A 190 23.65 3.07 5.91
C PRO A 190 22.25 3.28 5.34
N LEU A 191 21.35 2.32 5.52
CA LEU A 191 19.95 2.48 5.09
C LEU A 191 19.30 3.78 5.61
N TYR A 192 19.71 4.24 6.79
CA TYR A 192 19.26 5.52 7.34
C TYR A 192 19.54 6.71 6.40
N GLU A 193 20.70 6.73 5.75
CA GLU A 193 21.05 7.77 4.76
C GLU A 193 20.18 7.66 3.50
N HIS A 194 19.84 6.45 3.07
CA HIS A 194 18.89 6.23 1.98
C HIS A 194 17.52 6.87 2.28
N LEU A 195 17.04 6.77 3.53
CA LEU A 195 15.80 7.43 3.95
C LEU A 195 15.94 8.96 3.93
N GLN A 196 17.09 9.49 4.39
CA GLN A 196 17.37 10.93 4.32
C GLN A 196 17.40 11.43 2.88
N CYS A 197 18.02 10.66 1.96
CA CYS A 197 18.04 10.96 0.53
C CYS A 197 16.63 10.93 -0.08
N SER A 198 15.76 10.01 0.34
CA SER A 198 14.36 9.96 -0.12
C SER A 198 13.60 11.24 0.24
N ILE A 199 13.77 11.76 1.46
CA ILE A 199 13.16 13.03 1.88
C ILE A 199 13.76 14.21 1.09
N GLN A 200 15.09 14.26 0.94
CA GLN A 200 15.76 15.33 0.22
C GLN A 200 15.36 15.37 -1.25
N TYR A 201 15.17 14.22 -1.88
CA TYR A 201 14.74 14.13 -3.29
C TYR A 201 13.47 14.94 -3.58
N THR A 202 12.48 14.86 -2.71
CA THR A 202 11.24 15.64 -2.84
C THR A 202 11.50 17.14 -2.62
N LEU A 203 12.30 17.49 -1.61
CA LEU A 203 12.64 18.90 -1.30
C LEU A 203 13.41 19.59 -2.44
N ASP A 204 14.22 18.84 -3.18
CA ASP A 204 14.99 19.34 -4.33
C ASP A 204 14.13 19.47 -5.61
N ARG A 205 12.87 19.02 -5.56
CA ARG A 205 11.95 18.95 -6.71
C ARG A 205 10.60 19.55 -6.39
N LEU A 206 10.61 20.85 -6.09
CA LEU A 206 9.39 21.63 -5.90
C LEU A 206 9.13 22.49 -7.15
N GLY A 207 7.86 22.58 -7.53
CA GLY A 207 7.41 23.36 -8.67
C GLY A 207 7.04 24.80 -8.33
N PRO A 208 6.36 25.50 -9.24
CA PRO A 208 6.03 26.92 -9.09
C PRO A 208 5.16 27.26 -7.88
N ASN A 209 4.31 26.33 -7.44
CA ASN A 209 3.47 26.49 -6.25
C ASN A 209 4.12 25.94 -4.96
N ASN A 210 5.40 25.57 -5.00
CA ASN A 210 6.12 24.87 -3.94
C ASN A 210 5.51 23.49 -3.56
N LEU A 211 4.75 22.89 -4.47
CA LEU A 211 4.28 21.51 -4.39
C LEU A 211 5.33 20.58 -5.05
N PRO A 212 5.36 19.29 -4.69
CA PRO A 212 6.27 18.35 -5.34
C PRO A 212 5.99 18.21 -6.83
N LEU A 213 7.04 18.25 -7.65
CA LEU A 213 6.96 17.93 -9.07
C LEU A 213 6.51 16.48 -9.25
N ILE A 214 5.60 16.25 -10.19
CA ILE A 214 5.06 14.90 -10.46
C ILE A 214 6.09 13.98 -11.15
N GLY A 215 7.03 14.56 -11.92
CA GLY A 215 7.94 13.78 -12.75
C GLY A 215 7.22 13.16 -13.95
N ARG A 216 7.55 11.91 -14.27
CA ARG A 216 6.90 11.14 -15.35
C ARG A 216 5.46 10.82 -15.02
N ALA A 217 5.21 10.47 -13.77
CA ALA A 217 3.91 10.27 -13.12
C ALA A 217 4.13 10.17 -11.62
N ASP A 218 3.05 10.16 -10.85
CA ASP A 218 3.05 9.70 -9.45
C ASP A 218 2.48 8.25 -9.37
N TRP A 219 1.85 7.88 -8.25
CA TRP A 219 1.25 6.56 -8.06
C TRP A 219 0.31 6.15 -9.22
N ASN A 220 -0.36 7.11 -9.83
CA ASN A 220 -1.12 6.89 -11.05
C ASN A 220 -0.20 7.01 -12.28
N ASP A 221 0.39 5.89 -12.70
CA ASP A 221 1.32 5.80 -13.83
C ASP A 221 0.78 6.41 -15.13
N CYS A 222 -0.53 6.50 -15.23
CA CYS A 222 -1.22 6.97 -16.42
C CYS A 222 -1.48 8.48 -16.41
N LEU A 223 -1.20 9.18 -15.30
CA LEU A 223 -1.31 10.64 -15.21
C LEU A 223 0.00 11.31 -15.64
N ASN A 224 0.15 11.55 -16.93
CA ASN A 224 1.41 11.97 -17.55
C ASN A 224 1.38 13.46 -17.89
N LEU A 225 1.47 14.32 -16.89
CA LEU A 225 1.31 15.77 -17.01
C LEU A 225 2.51 16.47 -17.66
N ASN A 226 3.60 15.76 -17.93
CA ASN A 226 4.78 16.20 -18.67
C ASN A 226 4.85 15.57 -20.09
N CYS A 227 3.73 15.16 -20.66
CA CYS A 227 3.64 14.68 -22.02
C CYS A 227 3.46 15.88 -22.97
N PHE A 228 4.56 16.32 -23.60
CA PHE A 228 4.60 17.51 -24.43
C PHE A 228 4.42 17.25 -25.93
N SER A 229 4.15 16.00 -26.32
CA SER A 229 3.91 15.66 -27.72
C SER A 229 2.52 16.12 -28.15
N ASP A 230 2.42 16.70 -29.32
CA ASP A 230 1.17 17.00 -30.01
C ASP A 230 0.74 15.87 -30.98
N THR A 231 1.48 14.75 -30.98
CA THR A 231 1.18 13.59 -31.81
C THR A 231 0.17 12.69 -31.11
N PRO A 232 -1.04 12.47 -31.66
CA PRO A 232 -2.04 11.60 -31.07
C PRO A 232 -1.51 10.17 -30.82
N GLY A 233 -1.87 9.58 -29.69
CA GLY A 233 -1.49 8.21 -29.31
C GLY A 233 -0.09 8.08 -28.71
N GLN A 234 0.67 9.14 -28.57
CA GLN A 234 1.89 9.11 -27.77
C GLN A 234 1.56 9.23 -26.28
N SER A 235 2.28 8.43 -25.48
CA SER A 235 2.16 8.40 -24.03
C SER A 235 3.54 8.32 -23.38
N PHE A 236 3.62 8.33 -22.06
CA PHE A 236 4.89 8.16 -21.38
C PHE A 236 5.59 6.82 -21.70
N GLN A 237 4.83 5.79 -22.12
CA GLN A 237 5.40 4.50 -22.51
C GLN A 237 6.03 4.53 -23.90
N THR A 238 5.56 5.41 -24.78
CA THR A 238 6.02 5.54 -26.17
C THR A 238 6.89 6.77 -26.42
N THR A 239 6.82 7.76 -25.53
CA THR A 239 7.69 8.94 -25.55
C THR A 239 8.67 8.87 -24.38
N THR A 240 9.89 9.35 -24.58
CA THR A 240 10.79 9.69 -23.46
C THR A 240 10.18 10.88 -22.72
N ASN A 241 9.27 10.56 -21.81
CA ASN A 241 8.66 11.55 -20.96
C ASN A 241 9.75 12.16 -20.07
N LYS A 242 9.90 13.47 -20.13
CA LYS A 242 10.99 14.17 -19.47
C LYS A 242 10.56 14.62 -18.09
N ASP A 243 11.49 14.72 -17.16
CA ASP A 243 11.30 15.47 -15.94
C ASP A 243 10.91 16.90 -16.30
N GLY A 244 9.67 17.28 -16.00
CA GLY A 244 9.20 18.64 -16.12
C GLY A 244 9.53 19.43 -14.85
N THR A 245 9.49 20.75 -14.97
CA THR A 245 9.78 21.67 -13.86
C THR A 245 8.55 22.46 -13.41
N VAL A 246 7.35 22.10 -13.91
CA VAL A 246 6.10 22.86 -13.68
C VAL A 246 4.99 21.97 -13.14
N ALA A 247 4.79 20.78 -13.70
CA ALA A 247 3.70 19.91 -13.29
C ALA A 247 3.90 19.37 -11.86
N GLU A 248 2.91 19.58 -10.98
CA GLU A 248 2.97 19.33 -9.54
C GLU A 248 1.88 18.37 -9.10
N SER A 249 2.13 17.57 -8.03
CA SER A 249 1.19 16.60 -7.48
C SER A 249 0.84 16.88 -6.03
N ILE A 250 -0.45 17.06 -5.74
CA ILE A 250 -0.97 17.19 -4.38
C ILE A 250 -0.96 15.82 -3.67
N PHE A 251 -1.11 14.74 -4.42
CA PHE A 251 -0.97 13.39 -3.88
C PHE A 251 0.44 13.17 -3.30
N ILE A 252 1.50 13.54 -4.04
CA ILE A 252 2.89 13.43 -3.55
C ILE A 252 3.08 14.34 -2.33
N ALA A 253 2.47 15.53 -2.30
CA ALA A 253 2.56 16.41 -1.14
C ALA A 253 1.99 15.75 0.13
N GLY A 254 0.83 15.11 0.05
CA GLY A 254 0.26 14.32 1.14
C GLY A 254 1.16 13.15 1.57
N LEU A 255 1.66 12.39 0.61
CA LEU A 255 2.59 11.28 0.83
C LEU A 255 3.90 11.75 1.50
N PHE A 256 4.44 12.89 1.06
CA PHE A 256 5.64 13.49 1.64
C PHE A 256 5.44 13.88 3.10
N VAL A 257 4.30 14.52 3.44
CA VAL A 257 3.96 14.86 4.83
C VAL A 257 3.90 13.59 5.69
N LEU A 258 3.29 12.51 5.17
CA LEU A 258 3.24 11.22 5.88
C LEU A 258 4.65 10.63 6.06
N ALA A 259 5.47 10.63 5.02
CA ALA A 259 6.86 10.16 5.08
C ALA A 259 7.72 10.98 6.06
N CYS A 260 7.55 12.30 6.10
CA CYS A 260 8.22 13.16 7.09
C CYS A 260 7.87 12.79 8.53
N LYS A 261 6.58 12.49 8.82
CA LYS A 261 6.14 12.06 10.15
C LYS A 261 6.78 10.73 10.56
N GLU A 262 6.88 9.78 9.64
CA GLU A 262 7.57 8.51 9.90
C GLU A 262 9.08 8.70 10.09
N MET A 263 9.70 9.53 9.24
CA MET A 263 11.13 9.84 9.36
C MET A 263 11.46 10.57 10.68
N ALA A 264 10.57 11.44 11.16
CA ALA A 264 10.73 12.09 12.48
C ALA A 264 10.80 11.04 13.59
N GLY A 265 9.90 10.04 13.60
CA GLY A 265 9.92 8.97 14.59
C GLY A 265 11.21 8.12 14.53
N ILE A 266 11.69 7.83 13.32
CA ILE A 266 12.96 7.10 13.12
C ILE A 266 14.14 7.95 13.61
N ALA A 267 14.20 9.23 13.27
CA ALA A 267 15.27 10.13 13.67
C ALA A 267 15.28 10.40 15.19
N GLN A 268 14.11 10.48 15.81
CA GLN A 268 13.98 10.59 17.28
C GLN A 268 14.61 9.39 17.99
N HIS A 269 14.35 8.18 17.51
CA HIS A 269 14.98 6.96 18.07
C HIS A 269 16.52 6.99 17.94
N ARG A 270 17.04 7.52 16.85
CA ARG A 270 18.49 7.70 16.63
C ARG A 270 19.09 8.90 17.37
N ASN A 271 18.29 9.68 18.06
CA ASN A 271 18.68 10.96 18.69
C ASN A 271 19.28 11.97 17.68
N ASP A 272 18.88 11.87 16.41
CA ASP A 272 19.26 12.84 15.35
C ASP A 272 18.32 14.03 15.34
N LYS A 273 18.58 14.97 16.26
CA LYS A 273 17.76 16.17 16.40
C LYS A 273 17.74 17.03 15.14
N ALA A 274 18.85 17.10 14.41
CA ALA A 274 18.92 17.90 13.19
C ALA A 274 17.96 17.36 12.11
N GLN A 275 17.89 16.04 11.97
CA GLN A 275 16.97 15.41 11.04
C GLN A 275 15.52 15.55 11.52
N VAL A 276 15.23 15.42 12.81
CA VAL A 276 13.88 15.69 13.37
C VAL A 276 13.44 17.10 13.01
N ASP A 277 14.23 18.12 13.38
CA ASP A 277 13.91 19.53 13.12
C ASP A 277 13.69 19.78 11.61
N LYS A 278 14.54 19.16 10.75
CA LYS A 278 14.43 19.28 9.29
C LYS A 278 13.09 18.74 8.77
N VAL A 279 12.71 17.52 9.13
CA VAL A 279 11.50 16.89 8.56
C VAL A 279 10.22 17.44 9.16
N GLU A 280 10.23 17.88 10.43
CA GLU A 280 9.08 18.56 11.04
C GLU A 280 8.83 19.92 10.37
N ASN A 281 9.88 20.69 10.13
CA ASN A 281 9.76 21.96 9.39
C ASN A 281 9.28 21.73 7.94
N ALA A 282 9.87 20.76 7.24
CA ALA A 282 9.48 20.43 5.88
C ALA A 282 8.01 19.98 5.78
N SER A 283 7.57 19.16 6.73
CA SER A 283 6.17 18.74 6.85
C SER A 283 5.24 19.94 7.07
N ALA A 284 5.58 20.83 8.01
CA ALA A 284 4.77 21.99 8.32
C ALA A 284 4.66 22.98 7.14
N GLU A 285 5.75 23.22 6.42
CA GLU A 285 5.74 24.07 5.22
C GLU A 285 4.93 23.42 4.09
N MET A 286 5.05 22.11 3.87
CA MET A 286 4.26 21.40 2.87
C MET A 286 2.77 21.41 3.22
N GLU A 287 2.39 21.23 4.49
CA GLU A 287 1.00 21.36 4.93
C GLU A 287 0.43 22.76 4.62
N LYS A 288 1.18 23.84 4.86
CA LYS A 288 0.77 25.20 4.47
C LYS A 288 0.58 25.34 2.96
N THR A 289 1.51 24.79 2.20
CA THR A 289 1.47 24.80 0.73
C THR A 289 0.23 24.07 0.21
N VAL A 290 -0.08 22.90 0.76
CA VAL A 290 -1.29 22.16 0.36
C VAL A 290 -2.56 22.98 0.64
N TRP A 291 -2.65 23.66 1.78
CA TRP A 291 -3.80 24.51 2.06
C TRP A 291 -3.88 25.73 1.14
N ALA A 292 -2.77 26.30 0.74
CA ALA A 292 -2.73 27.48 -0.13
C ALA A 292 -3.02 27.15 -1.60
N ALA A 293 -2.44 26.07 -2.14
CA ALA A 293 -2.49 25.72 -3.55
C ALA A 293 -3.24 24.41 -3.84
N GLY A 294 -3.36 23.52 -2.88
CA GLY A 294 -3.93 22.18 -3.06
C GLY A 294 -5.39 22.03 -2.60
N TRP A 295 -6.01 23.03 -1.97
CA TRP A 295 -7.38 22.94 -1.46
C TRP A 295 -8.36 23.73 -2.35
N ASP A 296 -9.49 23.11 -2.74
CA ASP A 296 -10.52 23.69 -3.61
C ASP A 296 -11.77 24.21 -2.87
N GLY A 297 -11.70 24.29 -1.54
CA GLY A 297 -12.80 24.73 -0.68
C GLY A 297 -13.64 23.57 -0.12
N GLU A 298 -13.75 22.46 -0.84
CA GLU A 298 -14.52 21.26 -0.45
C GLU A 298 -13.69 20.00 -0.48
N TRP A 299 -12.68 19.92 -1.37
CA TRP A 299 -11.78 18.76 -1.49
C TRP A 299 -10.36 19.18 -1.88
N PHE A 300 -9.41 18.24 -1.82
CA PHE A 300 -8.03 18.44 -2.29
C PHE A 300 -7.96 18.30 -3.80
N ARG A 301 -7.34 19.28 -4.47
CA ARG A 301 -7.01 19.25 -5.90
C ARG A 301 -6.11 18.07 -6.22
N ARG A 302 -6.08 17.64 -7.49
CA ARG A 302 -5.24 16.51 -7.91
C ARG A 302 -3.82 16.92 -8.22
N ALA A 303 -3.67 17.93 -9.09
CA ALA A 303 -2.40 18.30 -9.67
C ALA A 303 -2.46 19.66 -10.37
N TYR A 304 -1.29 20.14 -10.77
CA TYR A 304 -1.12 21.17 -11.79
C TYR A 304 -0.40 20.56 -12.98
N ASP A 305 -0.86 20.83 -14.21
CA ASP A 305 -0.22 20.35 -15.42
C ASP A 305 1.03 21.18 -15.79
N ASN A 306 1.71 20.80 -16.88
CA ASN A 306 2.89 21.51 -17.35
C ASN A 306 2.62 22.96 -17.79
N PHE A 307 1.39 23.33 -18.03
CA PHE A 307 0.98 24.68 -18.40
C PHE A 307 0.51 25.50 -17.19
N GLY A 308 0.51 24.91 -16.00
CA GLY A 308 0.02 25.52 -14.77
C GLY A 308 -1.49 25.45 -14.59
N HIS A 309 -2.21 24.69 -15.43
CA HIS A 309 -3.65 24.49 -15.26
C HIS A 309 -3.92 23.51 -14.14
N VAL A 310 -4.94 23.81 -13.35
CA VAL A 310 -5.36 22.95 -12.25
C VAL A 310 -6.13 21.73 -12.76
N LEU A 311 -5.89 20.59 -12.14
CA LEU A 311 -6.64 19.35 -12.30
C LEU A 311 -7.22 18.91 -10.95
N GLY A 312 -8.43 18.36 -10.96
CA GLY A 312 -9.10 17.93 -9.72
C GLY A 312 -9.75 19.09 -8.97
N SER A 313 -10.20 20.11 -9.68
CA SER A 313 -10.94 21.27 -9.17
C SER A 313 -12.36 21.28 -9.69
N LYS A 314 -13.29 21.87 -8.94
CA LYS A 314 -14.66 22.12 -9.39
C LYS A 314 -14.76 22.97 -10.68
N GLU A 315 -13.67 23.62 -11.07
CA GLU A 315 -13.57 24.37 -12.32
C GLU A 315 -13.37 23.45 -13.53
N ASN A 316 -12.95 22.21 -13.33
CA ASN A 316 -12.75 21.25 -14.40
C ASN A 316 -14.09 20.60 -14.81
N ALA A 317 -14.41 20.61 -16.10
CA ALA A 317 -15.63 19.97 -16.61
C ALA A 317 -15.57 18.44 -16.52
N GLU A 318 -14.36 17.87 -16.66
CA GLU A 318 -14.05 16.44 -16.49
C GLU A 318 -12.87 16.32 -15.51
N GLY A 319 -12.82 15.23 -14.75
CA GLY A 319 -11.77 15.05 -13.74
C GLY A 319 -11.80 16.13 -12.64
N SER A 320 -12.99 16.53 -12.15
CA SER A 320 -13.10 17.58 -11.14
C SER A 320 -12.74 17.13 -9.73
N ILE A 321 -12.84 15.85 -9.44
CA ILE A 321 -12.42 15.26 -8.15
C ILE A 321 -11.75 13.92 -8.36
N PHE A 322 -10.66 13.68 -7.63
CA PHE A 322 -9.87 12.44 -7.63
C PHE A 322 -9.74 11.88 -6.23
N ILE A 323 -9.74 10.55 -6.09
CA ILE A 323 -9.67 9.85 -4.81
C ILE A 323 -8.30 9.96 -4.14
N GLU A 324 -7.20 9.94 -4.93
CA GLU A 324 -5.84 9.79 -4.42
C GLU A 324 -5.44 10.90 -3.45
N PRO A 325 -5.61 12.21 -3.77
CA PRO A 325 -5.24 13.26 -2.82
C PRO A 325 -6.16 13.31 -1.60
N GLN A 326 -7.44 12.91 -1.72
CA GLN A 326 -8.34 12.87 -0.56
C GLN A 326 -7.82 11.84 0.45
N GLY A 327 -7.54 10.62 0.00
CA GLY A 327 -7.01 9.58 0.86
C GLY A 327 -5.66 9.97 1.46
N MET A 328 -4.69 10.32 0.64
CA MET A 328 -3.30 10.50 1.10
C MET A 328 -3.12 11.74 1.99
N CYS A 329 -3.73 12.88 1.65
CA CYS A 329 -3.64 14.07 2.50
C CYS A 329 -4.31 13.85 3.87
N ILE A 330 -5.47 13.17 3.90
CA ILE A 330 -6.14 12.89 5.19
C ILE A 330 -5.35 11.85 6.00
N MET A 331 -4.81 10.81 5.38
CA MET A 331 -3.91 9.84 6.04
C MET A 331 -2.67 10.52 6.63
N ALA A 332 -2.17 11.56 5.97
CA ALA A 332 -1.13 12.43 6.51
C ALA A 332 -1.61 13.34 7.67
N GLY A 333 -2.91 13.36 7.98
CA GLY A 333 -3.50 14.14 9.07
C GLY A 333 -4.06 15.49 8.66
N LEU A 334 -3.97 15.87 7.38
CA LEU A 334 -4.48 17.16 6.91
C LEU A 334 -6.01 17.22 7.04
N GLY A 335 -6.50 18.29 7.62
CA GLY A 335 -7.94 18.54 7.75
C GLY A 335 -8.66 17.78 8.88
N VAL A 336 -8.01 16.82 9.55
CA VAL A 336 -8.63 16.00 10.59
C VAL A 336 -9.05 16.87 11.80
N LYS A 337 -8.20 17.80 12.23
CA LYS A 337 -8.44 18.64 13.41
C LYS A 337 -9.41 19.79 13.15
N ASN A 338 -9.51 20.29 11.92
CA ASN A 338 -10.30 21.50 11.57
C ASN A 338 -11.59 21.19 10.80
N GLY A 339 -11.92 19.89 10.61
CA GLY A 339 -13.13 19.44 9.93
C GLY A 339 -13.08 19.42 8.40
N ASN A 340 -12.01 19.89 7.77
CA ASN A 340 -11.88 19.88 6.32
C ASN A 340 -11.73 18.45 5.75
N ALA A 341 -11.14 17.52 6.51
CA ALA A 341 -11.13 16.11 6.14
C ALA A 341 -12.56 15.55 5.98
N VAL A 342 -13.47 15.93 6.88
CA VAL A 342 -14.89 15.51 6.80
C VAL A 342 -15.53 16.06 5.53
N LYS A 343 -15.29 17.34 5.17
CA LYS A 343 -15.81 17.91 3.90
C LYS A 343 -15.30 17.15 2.68
N ALA A 344 -13.98 16.86 2.64
CA ALA A 344 -13.39 16.11 1.53
C ALA A 344 -13.99 14.71 1.42
N LEU A 345 -14.20 14.02 2.55
CA LEU A 345 -14.82 12.69 2.58
C LEU A 345 -16.31 12.73 2.20
N ASP A 346 -17.04 13.79 2.54
CA ASP A 346 -18.40 13.99 2.08
C ASP A 346 -18.46 14.22 0.57
N SER A 347 -17.51 14.97 0.00
CA SER A 347 -17.36 15.11 -1.45
C SER A 347 -17.02 13.78 -2.14
N VAL A 348 -16.15 12.95 -1.54
CA VAL A 348 -15.90 11.57 -2.03
C VAL A 348 -17.21 10.76 -2.03
N ALA A 349 -17.99 10.83 -0.95
CA ALA A 349 -19.25 10.10 -0.85
C ALA A 349 -20.27 10.55 -1.90
N GLU A 350 -20.35 11.85 -2.18
CA GLU A 350 -21.28 12.43 -3.14
C GLU A 350 -20.89 12.15 -4.59
N HIS A 351 -19.62 12.35 -4.93
CA HIS A 351 -19.18 12.35 -6.33
C HIS A 351 -18.59 11.01 -6.79
N LEU A 352 -17.86 10.30 -5.91
CA LEU A 352 -17.08 9.12 -6.29
C LEU A 352 -17.67 7.79 -5.82
N ALA A 353 -18.46 7.76 -4.74
CA ALA A 353 -18.95 6.50 -4.20
C ALA A 353 -20.01 5.86 -5.10
N THR A 354 -19.93 4.54 -5.25
CA THR A 354 -20.87 3.69 -5.97
C THR A 354 -21.26 2.47 -5.13
N PRO A 355 -22.28 1.71 -5.45
CA PRO A 355 -22.61 0.47 -4.74
C PRO A 355 -21.47 -0.58 -4.76
N HIS A 356 -20.52 -0.46 -5.68
CA HIS A 356 -19.45 -1.44 -5.91
C HIS A 356 -18.06 -0.97 -5.48
N GLY A 357 -17.97 0.20 -4.85
CA GLY A 357 -16.72 0.83 -4.41
C GLY A 357 -16.66 2.31 -4.79
N ILE A 358 -15.47 2.90 -4.70
CA ILE A 358 -15.24 4.32 -4.96
C ILE A 358 -14.43 4.43 -6.26
N VAL A 359 -14.95 5.17 -7.26
CA VAL A 359 -14.25 5.39 -8.52
C VAL A 359 -13.08 6.35 -8.33
N ILE A 360 -12.07 6.23 -9.21
CA ILE A 360 -10.80 6.96 -9.05
C ILE A 360 -10.98 8.47 -9.28
N GLN A 361 -11.83 8.87 -10.23
CA GLN A 361 -12.19 10.28 -10.45
C GLN A 361 -13.58 10.44 -11.08
N GLN A 362 -14.08 11.68 -11.08
CA GLN A 362 -15.32 12.09 -11.74
C GLN A 362 -15.27 13.57 -12.13
N PRO A 363 -16.01 13.95 -13.19
CA PRO A 363 -16.54 13.09 -14.26
C PRO A 363 -15.44 12.37 -15.02
N ALA A 364 -15.78 11.24 -15.67
CA ALA A 364 -14.86 10.51 -16.54
C ALA A 364 -14.40 11.36 -17.73
N PHE A 365 -13.20 11.12 -18.22
CA PHE A 365 -12.72 11.73 -19.46
C PHE A 365 -13.45 11.11 -20.67
N SER A 366 -14.07 11.94 -21.49
CA SER A 366 -14.86 11.49 -22.64
C SER A 366 -14.05 11.28 -23.91
N GLN A 367 -12.82 11.80 -23.94
CA GLN A 367 -11.89 11.68 -25.06
C GLN A 367 -10.43 11.66 -24.59
N TYR A 368 -9.52 11.34 -25.48
CA TYR A 368 -8.09 11.40 -25.18
C TYR A 368 -7.59 12.84 -25.13
N TYR A 369 -7.00 13.20 -24.01
CA TYR A 369 -6.36 14.50 -23.76
C TYR A 369 -4.85 14.30 -23.64
N LEU A 370 -4.11 14.68 -24.66
CA LEU A 370 -2.67 14.45 -24.74
C LEU A 370 -1.90 15.03 -23.53
N HIS A 371 -2.30 16.21 -23.07
CA HIS A 371 -1.67 16.91 -21.94
C HIS A 371 -1.95 16.24 -20.56
N LEU A 372 -2.89 15.31 -20.49
CA LEU A 372 -3.18 14.52 -19.30
C LEU A 372 -2.56 13.10 -19.36
N GLY A 373 -2.19 12.67 -20.57
CA GLY A 373 -1.58 11.38 -20.82
C GLY A 373 -2.58 10.21 -20.86
N GLU A 374 -2.09 9.03 -20.49
CA GLU A 374 -2.82 7.76 -20.67
C GLU A 374 -4.09 7.66 -19.83
N VAL A 375 -4.22 8.40 -18.73
CA VAL A 375 -5.43 8.40 -17.90
C VAL A 375 -6.70 8.64 -18.72
N SER A 376 -6.62 9.45 -19.77
CA SER A 376 -7.73 9.77 -20.65
C SER A 376 -7.87 8.85 -21.87
N SER A 377 -6.97 7.87 -22.05
CA SER A 377 -7.00 6.92 -23.17
C SER A 377 -7.92 5.73 -22.94
N TYR A 378 -8.20 5.40 -21.67
CA TYR A 378 -9.11 4.32 -21.32
C TYR A 378 -10.57 4.71 -21.55
N PRO A 379 -11.44 3.77 -21.90
CA PRO A 379 -12.87 4.03 -21.94
C PRO A 379 -13.41 4.47 -20.58
N PRO A 380 -14.42 5.37 -20.53
CA PRO A 380 -15.05 5.79 -19.29
C PRO A 380 -15.51 4.61 -18.41
N GLY A 381 -15.17 4.66 -17.13
CA GLY A 381 -15.48 3.62 -16.15
C GLY A 381 -14.47 2.46 -16.10
N TYR A 382 -13.37 2.52 -16.85
CA TYR A 382 -12.34 1.47 -16.82
C TYR A 382 -10.98 2.02 -16.44
N LYS A 383 -10.21 1.16 -15.72
CA LYS A 383 -8.84 1.45 -15.28
C LYS A 383 -8.79 2.82 -14.58
N GLU A 384 -7.82 3.65 -14.95
CA GLU A 384 -7.60 4.97 -14.35
C GLU A 384 -8.58 6.03 -14.86
N ASN A 385 -9.44 5.72 -15.85
CA ASN A 385 -10.51 6.64 -16.29
C ASN A 385 -11.85 6.33 -15.64
N ALA A 386 -12.07 6.78 -14.42
CA ALA A 386 -13.28 6.61 -13.63
C ALA A 386 -13.66 5.15 -13.30
N GLY A 387 -12.71 4.20 -13.39
CA GLY A 387 -12.86 2.87 -12.82
C GLY A 387 -12.82 2.91 -11.28
N ILE A 388 -13.32 1.86 -10.63
CA ILE A 388 -13.09 1.62 -9.21
C ILE A 388 -11.72 0.94 -9.09
N PHE A 389 -10.67 1.73 -8.89
CA PHE A 389 -9.33 1.19 -8.69
C PHE A 389 -9.21 0.75 -7.23
N CYS A 390 -9.34 -0.57 -7.00
CA CYS A 390 -9.55 -1.10 -5.64
C CYS A 390 -8.40 -0.81 -4.66
N HIS A 391 -7.21 -0.52 -5.17
CA HIS A 391 -6.03 -0.16 -4.37
C HIS A 391 -6.20 1.16 -3.59
N THR A 392 -6.91 2.16 -4.17
CA THR A 392 -7.09 3.48 -3.54
C THR A 392 -8.24 3.53 -2.54
N ASN A 393 -9.19 2.61 -2.65
CA ASN A 393 -10.37 2.57 -1.79
C ASN A 393 -10.02 2.46 -0.29
N PRO A 394 -9.05 1.61 0.13
CA PRO A 394 -8.59 1.54 1.52
C PRO A 394 -8.06 2.86 2.09
N TRP A 395 -7.49 3.75 1.27
CA TRP A 395 -7.05 5.06 1.75
C TRP A 395 -8.22 5.91 2.25
N ILE A 396 -9.38 5.81 1.60
CA ILE A 396 -10.61 6.45 2.08
C ILE A 396 -11.17 5.74 3.32
N MET A 397 -11.14 4.41 3.38
CA MET A 397 -11.55 3.66 4.58
C MET A 397 -10.73 4.07 5.80
N ILE A 398 -9.40 4.20 5.64
CA ILE A 398 -8.49 4.68 6.67
C ILE A 398 -8.84 6.12 7.06
N SER A 399 -9.06 6.99 6.08
CA SER A 399 -9.42 8.39 6.29
C SER A 399 -10.76 8.54 7.04
N GLU A 400 -11.76 7.74 6.72
CA GLU A 400 -13.05 7.69 7.44
C GLU A 400 -12.85 7.22 8.89
N ALA A 401 -12.00 6.21 9.11
CA ALA A 401 -11.66 5.76 10.46
C ALA A 401 -10.92 6.86 11.26
N MET A 402 -10.01 7.61 10.62
CA MET A 402 -9.30 8.72 11.26
C MET A 402 -10.20 9.84 11.76
N VAL A 403 -11.33 10.06 11.09
CA VAL A 403 -12.35 11.04 11.54
C VAL A 403 -13.47 10.40 12.37
N GLY A 404 -13.32 9.13 12.76
CA GLY A 404 -14.24 8.42 13.67
C GLY A 404 -15.50 7.87 13.00
N ARG A 405 -15.58 7.81 11.67
CA ARG A 405 -16.78 7.41 10.91
C ARG A 405 -16.77 5.91 10.56
N GLY A 406 -16.84 5.05 11.59
CA GLY A 406 -16.73 3.60 11.48
C GLY A 406 -17.76 2.94 10.57
N GLU A 407 -19.01 3.43 10.55
CA GLU A 407 -20.05 2.94 9.63
C GLU A 407 -19.63 3.13 8.17
N LYS A 408 -19.10 4.30 7.81
CA LYS A 408 -18.65 4.62 6.45
C LYS A 408 -17.40 3.82 6.07
N ALA A 409 -16.41 3.75 6.95
CA ALA A 409 -15.19 2.99 6.72
C ALA A 409 -15.52 1.51 6.44
N PHE A 410 -16.40 0.92 7.24
CA PHE A 410 -16.80 -0.47 7.09
C PHE A 410 -17.70 -0.70 5.87
N ASP A 411 -18.62 0.21 5.55
CA ASP A 411 -19.45 0.15 4.35
C ASP A 411 -18.58 0.11 3.08
N TYR A 412 -17.59 1.01 2.98
CA TYR A 412 -16.66 1.00 1.84
C TYR A 412 -15.82 -0.28 1.79
N TYR A 413 -15.39 -0.81 2.94
CA TYR A 413 -14.70 -2.09 3.01
C TYR A 413 -15.57 -3.22 2.43
N LYS A 414 -16.85 -3.30 2.81
CA LYS A 414 -17.78 -4.33 2.32
C LYS A 414 -18.02 -4.24 0.82
N ARG A 415 -18.05 -3.04 0.24
CA ARG A 415 -18.31 -2.84 -1.20
C ARG A 415 -17.29 -3.49 -2.11
N ILE A 416 -16.04 -3.61 -1.70
CA ILE A 416 -14.96 -4.24 -2.50
C ILE A 416 -14.45 -5.55 -1.89
N ASN A 417 -14.95 -5.95 -0.72
CA ASN A 417 -14.59 -7.22 -0.08
C ASN A 417 -15.14 -8.39 -0.89
N PRO A 418 -14.29 -9.27 -1.48
CA PRO A 418 -14.74 -10.36 -2.35
C PRO A 418 -15.70 -11.33 -1.65
N SER A 419 -15.51 -11.65 -0.37
CA SER A 419 -16.42 -12.53 0.38
C SER A 419 -17.83 -11.93 0.55
N ALA A 420 -17.95 -10.60 0.58
CA ALA A 420 -19.24 -9.92 0.66
C ALA A 420 -19.93 -9.75 -0.72
N ARG A 421 -19.30 -10.24 -1.79
CA ARG A 421 -19.81 -10.15 -3.16
C ARG A 421 -20.26 -11.50 -3.73
N GLU A 422 -20.30 -12.52 -2.90
CA GLU A 422 -20.67 -13.88 -3.31
C GLU A 422 -22.09 -13.94 -3.94
N GLU A 423 -23.05 -13.21 -3.36
CA GLU A 423 -24.44 -13.15 -3.87
C GLU A 423 -24.56 -12.46 -5.24
N ILE A 424 -23.58 -11.66 -5.62
CA ILE A 424 -23.50 -10.98 -6.93
C ILE A 424 -22.33 -11.49 -7.77
N SER A 425 -21.92 -12.73 -7.57
CA SER A 425 -20.78 -13.35 -8.28
C SER A 425 -20.92 -13.36 -9.79
N GLU A 426 -22.15 -13.50 -10.30
CA GLU A 426 -22.49 -13.39 -11.74
C GLU A 426 -22.11 -12.04 -12.34
N LEU A 427 -22.23 -10.98 -11.56
CA LEU A 427 -21.82 -9.62 -11.93
C LEU A 427 -20.33 -9.41 -11.67
N HIS A 428 -19.85 -9.82 -10.48
CA HIS A 428 -18.48 -9.56 -10.05
C HIS A 428 -17.44 -10.31 -10.90
N ARG A 429 -17.68 -11.58 -11.26
CA ARG A 429 -16.88 -12.40 -12.17
C ARG A 429 -15.42 -12.63 -11.77
N CYS A 430 -15.07 -12.38 -10.52
CA CYS A 430 -13.79 -12.76 -9.93
C CYS A 430 -14.02 -13.76 -8.80
N GLU A 431 -12.94 -14.37 -8.33
CA GLU A 431 -12.98 -15.35 -7.26
C GLU A 431 -13.54 -14.71 -5.98
N PRO A 432 -14.47 -15.35 -5.24
CA PRO A 432 -15.14 -14.76 -4.08
C PRO A 432 -14.25 -14.69 -2.82
N TYR A 433 -12.95 -14.79 -3.00
CA TYR A 433 -11.92 -14.77 -1.94
C TYR A 433 -10.68 -13.98 -2.32
N VAL A 434 -10.68 -13.31 -3.49
CA VAL A 434 -9.52 -12.57 -4.01
C VAL A 434 -9.91 -11.15 -4.36
N TYR A 435 -9.17 -10.17 -3.85
CA TYR A 435 -9.33 -8.78 -4.28
C TYR A 435 -8.90 -8.60 -5.73
N ALA A 436 -9.71 -7.88 -6.48
CA ALA A 436 -9.39 -7.44 -7.82
C ALA A 436 -8.54 -6.15 -7.79
N GLN A 437 -7.81 -5.88 -8.86
CA GLN A 437 -7.17 -4.60 -9.09
C GLN A 437 -8.22 -3.52 -9.34
N MET A 438 -9.22 -3.84 -10.18
CA MET A 438 -10.22 -2.89 -10.63
C MET A 438 -11.61 -3.54 -10.68
N ILE A 439 -12.62 -2.74 -10.40
CA ILE A 439 -14.04 -3.02 -10.70
C ILE A 439 -14.52 -1.94 -11.65
N ALA A 440 -15.30 -2.31 -12.67
CA ALA A 440 -15.84 -1.38 -13.65
C ALA A 440 -16.69 -0.31 -12.94
N GLY A 441 -16.38 0.96 -13.20
CA GLY A 441 -17.04 2.14 -12.61
C GLY A 441 -18.42 2.42 -13.18
N LYS A 442 -19.07 3.46 -12.65
CA LYS A 442 -20.47 3.78 -13.00
C LYS A 442 -20.68 4.19 -14.47
N ASP A 443 -19.62 4.64 -15.14
CA ASP A 443 -19.66 5.05 -16.54
C ASP A 443 -19.43 3.88 -17.50
N ALA A 444 -19.06 2.70 -16.98
CA ALA A 444 -18.85 1.50 -17.79
C ALA A 444 -20.17 0.74 -18.01
N PRO A 445 -20.38 0.16 -19.22
CA PRO A 445 -21.54 -0.71 -19.50
C PRO A 445 -21.62 -1.94 -18.57
N THR A 446 -20.48 -2.38 -18.03
CA THR A 446 -20.39 -3.52 -17.12
C THR A 446 -20.13 -3.10 -15.67
N HIS A 447 -20.76 -2.01 -15.22
CA HIS A 447 -20.60 -1.50 -13.85
C HIS A 447 -20.72 -2.61 -12.81
N GLY A 448 -19.72 -2.76 -11.96
CA GLY A 448 -19.63 -3.81 -10.94
C GLY A 448 -18.84 -5.06 -11.32
N GLU A 449 -18.46 -5.23 -12.61
CA GLU A 449 -17.61 -6.34 -13.06
C GLU A 449 -16.16 -6.10 -12.68
N ALA A 450 -15.56 -7.04 -11.94
CA ALA A 450 -14.16 -6.97 -11.53
C ALA A 450 -13.21 -7.47 -12.62
N LYS A 451 -11.97 -6.97 -12.58
CA LYS A 451 -10.90 -7.28 -13.52
C LYS A 451 -9.56 -7.44 -12.78
N ASN A 452 -8.67 -8.26 -13.33
CA ASN A 452 -7.30 -8.43 -12.87
C ASN A 452 -7.22 -8.79 -11.38
N SER A 453 -7.61 -10.03 -11.06
CA SER A 453 -7.48 -10.56 -9.69
C SER A 453 -6.03 -10.95 -9.33
N TRP A 454 -5.76 -11.22 -8.06
CA TRP A 454 -4.53 -11.70 -7.44
C TRP A 454 -3.41 -10.68 -7.28
N LEU A 455 -2.81 -10.21 -8.35
CA LEU A 455 -1.57 -9.42 -8.29
C LEU A 455 -1.86 -7.92 -8.23
N SER A 456 -2.22 -7.45 -7.06
CA SER A 456 -2.64 -6.08 -6.80
C SER A 456 -2.24 -5.64 -5.38
N GLY A 457 -1.83 -4.39 -5.21
CA GLY A 457 -1.65 -3.75 -3.90
C GLY A 457 -2.95 -3.60 -3.10
N THR A 458 -4.09 -3.89 -3.72
CA THR A 458 -5.40 -3.88 -3.06
C THR A 458 -5.43 -4.77 -1.82
N ALA A 459 -4.83 -5.97 -1.89
CA ALA A 459 -4.82 -6.90 -0.76
C ALA A 459 -4.07 -6.33 0.45
N ALA A 460 -2.88 -5.76 0.24
CA ALA A 460 -2.07 -5.18 1.31
C ALA A 460 -2.77 -3.99 1.98
N TRP A 461 -3.30 -3.06 1.19
CA TRP A 461 -3.98 -1.89 1.74
C TRP A 461 -5.31 -2.23 2.40
N ASN A 462 -6.10 -3.20 1.88
CA ASN A 462 -7.29 -3.67 2.59
C ASN A 462 -6.94 -4.36 3.90
N TYR A 463 -5.83 -5.12 3.95
CA TYR A 463 -5.35 -5.70 5.19
C TYR A 463 -5.02 -4.61 6.22
N VAL A 464 -4.30 -3.57 5.82
CA VAL A 464 -3.99 -2.42 6.69
C VAL A 464 -5.27 -1.71 7.14
N ALA A 465 -6.19 -1.42 6.21
CA ALA A 465 -7.43 -0.70 6.54
C ALA A 465 -8.28 -1.45 7.55
N ILE A 466 -8.53 -2.76 7.32
CA ILE A 466 -9.40 -3.54 8.22
C ILE A 466 -8.71 -3.81 9.55
N THR A 467 -7.44 -4.26 9.59
CA THR A 467 -6.79 -4.71 10.83
C THR A 467 -6.29 -3.54 11.67
N GLN A 468 -5.66 -2.53 11.04
CA GLN A 468 -5.00 -1.46 11.77
C GLN A 468 -5.89 -0.24 12.02
N TRP A 469 -6.93 -0.02 11.21
CA TRP A 469 -7.76 1.19 11.32
C TRP A 469 -9.21 0.91 11.72
N ILE A 470 -9.89 -0.03 11.07
CA ILE A 470 -11.27 -0.37 11.44
C ILE A 470 -11.29 -1.20 12.74
N LEU A 471 -10.60 -2.34 12.77
CA LEU A 471 -10.41 -3.10 14.01
C LEU A 471 -9.46 -2.41 14.99
N GLY A 472 -8.62 -1.50 14.51
CA GLY A 472 -7.83 -0.57 15.29
C GLY A 472 -6.63 -1.20 16.01
N ILE A 473 -6.08 -2.33 15.54
CA ILE A 473 -4.93 -3.01 16.17
C ILE A 473 -3.67 -2.69 15.37
N ARG A 474 -2.95 -1.66 15.79
CA ARG A 474 -1.89 -1.04 14.99
C ARG A 474 -0.53 -1.07 15.69
N PRO A 475 0.54 -1.57 15.02
CA PRO A 475 1.90 -1.49 15.55
C PRO A 475 2.38 -0.05 15.58
N THR A 476 3.10 0.33 16.64
CA THR A 476 3.77 1.61 16.79
C THR A 476 5.24 1.38 17.18
N TYR A 477 6.02 2.45 17.24
CA TYR A 477 7.41 2.33 17.73
C TYR A 477 7.47 1.86 19.19
N ASP A 478 6.50 2.29 20.02
CA ASP A 478 6.49 2.12 21.48
C ASP A 478 5.67 0.92 21.96
N GLY A 479 4.87 0.30 21.09
CA GLY A 479 4.00 -0.80 21.46
C GLY A 479 2.86 -1.05 20.49
N LEU A 480 1.80 -1.68 20.98
CA LEU A 480 0.62 -2.03 20.19
C LEU A 480 -0.53 -1.06 20.51
N GLN A 481 -0.91 -0.23 19.55
CA GLN A 481 -2.05 0.67 19.70
C GLN A 481 -3.37 -0.09 19.50
N VAL A 482 -4.35 0.20 20.35
CA VAL A 482 -5.72 -0.32 20.27
C VAL A 482 -6.70 0.85 20.19
N ALA A 483 -7.28 1.08 19.00
CA ALA A 483 -8.17 2.19 18.72
C ALA A 483 -9.24 1.80 17.69
N PRO A 484 -10.19 0.90 18.04
CA PRO A 484 -11.23 0.43 17.12
C PRO A 484 -12.16 1.56 16.67
N VAL A 485 -12.48 1.55 15.37
CA VAL A 485 -13.48 2.43 14.76
C VAL A 485 -14.42 1.55 13.94
N VAL A 486 -15.23 0.76 14.64
CA VAL A 486 -16.11 -0.26 14.07
C VAL A 486 -17.57 0.20 14.05
N PRO A 487 -18.45 -0.43 13.24
CA PRO A 487 -19.87 -0.13 13.25
C PRO A 487 -20.50 -0.18 14.66
N SER A 488 -21.45 0.71 14.92
CA SER A 488 -22.15 0.81 16.22
C SER A 488 -22.91 -0.48 16.58
N ALA A 489 -23.33 -1.24 15.60
CA ALA A 489 -23.98 -2.54 15.78
C ALA A 489 -23.05 -3.66 16.28
N TRP A 490 -21.73 -3.44 16.26
CA TRP A 490 -20.77 -4.43 16.76
C TRP A 490 -20.63 -4.33 18.27
N GLY A 491 -21.39 -5.18 18.98
CA GLY A 491 -21.38 -5.20 20.45
C GLY A 491 -20.11 -5.79 21.06
N MET A 492 -19.54 -6.82 20.40
CA MET A 492 -18.35 -7.51 20.86
C MET A 492 -17.58 -8.10 19.67
N PHE A 493 -16.25 -8.10 19.78
CA PHE A 493 -15.36 -8.86 18.89
C PHE A 493 -14.04 -9.19 19.58
N GLU A 494 -13.31 -10.15 19.05
CA GLU A 494 -12.02 -10.60 19.57
C GLU A 494 -10.95 -10.58 18.49
N VAL A 495 -9.72 -10.21 18.86
CA VAL A 495 -8.53 -10.27 18.03
C VAL A 495 -7.44 -11.04 18.77
N ALA A 496 -6.87 -12.05 18.13
CA ALA A 496 -5.65 -12.70 18.57
C ALA A 496 -4.52 -12.33 17.61
N ARG A 497 -3.45 -11.70 18.12
CA ARG A 497 -2.33 -11.22 17.32
C ARG A 497 -0.99 -11.60 17.93
N SER A 498 -0.08 -12.12 17.11
CA SER A 498 1.35 -12.19 17.45
C SER A 498 2.04 -10.86 17.12
N TYR A 499 2.72 -10.27 18.09
CA TYR A 499 3.44 -9.03 17.92
C TYR A 499 4.74 -9.05 18.71
N ARG A 500 5.87 -8.87 18.03
CA ARG A 500 7.22 -8.91 18.62
C ARG A 500 7.45 -10.11 19.55
N GLY A 501 7.03 -11.30 19.08
CA GLY A 501 7.21 -12.57 19.79
C GLY A 501 6.21 -12.88 20.91
N VAL A 502 5.25 -12.00 21.16
CA VAL A 502 4.22 -12.13 22.20
C VAL A 502 2.84 -12.31 21.56
N ARG A 503 1.99 -13.18 22.11
CA ARG A 503 0.59 -13.33 21.71
C ARG A 503 -0.27 -12.35 22.50
N TYR A 504 -1.00 -11.49 21.80
CA TYR A 504 -2.01 -10.61 22.39
C TYR A 504 -3.40 -11.18 22.11
N VAL A 505 -4.21 -11.34 23.17
CA VAL A 505 -5.63 -11.70 23.08
C VAL A 505 -6.44 -10.50 23.52
N ILE A 506 -7.11 -9.86 22.56
CA ILE A 506 -7.75 -8.57 22.73
C ILE A 506 -9.26 -8.75 22.59
N GLN A 507 -10.00 -8.53 23.67
CA GLN A 507 -11.46 -8.59 23.70
C GLN A 507 -12.02 -7.18 23.75
N VAL A 508 -12.82 -6.82 22.75
CA VAL A 508 -13.45 -5.50 22.63
C VAL A 508 -14.94 -5.62 22.92
N GLU A 509 -15.41 -4.87 23.90
CA GLU A 509 -16.82 -4.77 24.25
C GLU A 509 -17.30 -3.33 24.11
N ARG A 510 -18.35 -3.10 23.33
CA ARG A 510 -18.97 -1.79 23.15
C ARG A 510 -19.92 -1.48 24.30
N LYS A 511 -19.73 -0.33 24.93
CA LYS A 511 -20.56 0.20 26.02
C LYS A 511 -21.32 1.48 25.62
N GLY A 512 -20.90 2.15 24.53
CA GLY A 512 -21.50 3.39 24.03
C GLY A 512 -21.38 3.52 22.52
N LEU A 513 -21.82 4.65 21.97
CA LEU A 513 -21.85 4.89 20.52
C LEU A 513 -20.54 5.46 19.96
N GLY A 514 -19.67 5.95 20.82
CA GLY A 514 -18.39 6.57 20.42
C GLY A 514 -17.29 5.56 20.13
N ASN A 515 -16.07 6.08 19.97
CA ASN A 515 -14.85 5.32 19.68
C ASN A 515 -13.76 5.55 20.75
N THR A 516 -14.13 6.07 21.92
CA THR A 516 -13.19 6.23 23.04
C THR A 516 -12.91 4.86 23.66
N VAL A 517 -11.63 4.56 23.90
CA VAL A 517 -11.21 3.28 24.48
C VAL A 517 -10.74 3.42 25.91
N GLN A 518 -11.06 2.44 26.73
CA GLN A 518 -10.46 2.19 28.04
C GLN A 518 -9.86 0.80 28.03
N LEU A 519 -8.59 0.70 28.38
CA LEU A 519 -7.81 -0.54 28.31
C LEU A 519 -7.49 -1.08 29.71
N VAL A 520 -7.68 -2.41 29.85
CA VAL A 520 -7.20 -3.19 30.99
C VAL A 520 -6.28 -4.28 30.45
N VAL A 521 -5.01 -4.23 30.83
CA VAL A 521 -3.96 -5.15 30.37
C VAL A 521 -3.56 -6.06 31.52
N ASP A 522 -3.74 -7.36 31.39
CA ASP A 522 -3.50 -8.38 32.42
C ASP A 522 -4.11 -8.00 33.79
N GLY A 523 -5.34 -7.48 33.75
CA GLY A 523 -6.10 -7.04 34.92
C GLY A 523 -5.76 -5.64 35.45
N ASN A 524 -4.81 -4.93 34.83
CA ASN A 524 -4.39 -3.59 35.26
C ASN A 524 -4.88 -2.53 34.26
N PRO A 525 -5.62 -1.50 34.69
CA PRO A 525 -5.98 -0.38 33.82
C PRO A 525 -4.73 0.40 33.38
N ILE A 526 -4.68 0.76 32.10
CA ILE A 526 -3.63 1.62 31.56
C ILE A 526 -4.18 2.94 31.04
N SER A 527 -3.34 3.98 31.05
CA SER A 527 -3.68 5.28 30.48
C SER A 527 -3.38 5.30 28.98
N GLY A 528 -4.28 5.91 28.19
CA GLY A 528 -4.13 5.98 26.75
C GLY A 528 -4.56 4.70 26.03
N ASN A 529 -4.11 4.56 24.79
CA ASN A 529 -4.51 3.48 23.92
C ASN A 529 -3.33 2.69 23.30
N ILE A 530 -2.12 2.86 23.83
CA ILE A 530 -0.93 2.11 23.44
C ILE A 530 -0.58 1.15 24.57
N ILE A 531 -0.60 -0.14 24.26
CA ILE A 531 -0.13 -1.19 25.15
C ILE A 531 1.40 -1.19 25.07
N PRO A 532 2.12 -0.90 26.17
CA PRO A 532 3.57 -0.91 26.17
C PRO A 532 4.10 -2.32 25.89
N LEU A 533 5.33 -2.41 25.43
CA LEU A 533 6.00 -3.69 25.25
C LEU A 533 6.11 -4.42 26.61
N PRO A 534 5.74 -5.68 26.69
CA PRO A 534 5.80 -6.44 27.94
C PRO A 534 7.25 -6.74 28.32
N VAL A 535 7.45 -7.13 29.59
CA VAL A 535 8.77 -7.56 30.08
C VAL A 535 9.24 -8.83 29.36
N ASP A 536 10.56 -8.98 29.28
CA ASP A 536 11.19 -10.15 28.64
C ASP A 536 10.67 -11.47 29.21
N GLY A 537 10.42 -12.44 28.32
CA GLY A 537 9.90 -13.75 28.66
C GLY A 537 8.38 -13.88 28.69
N THR A 538 7.64 -12.77 28.56
CA THR A 538 6.17 -12.81 28.42
C THR A 538 5.78 -13.55 27.14
N LYS A 539 4.83 -14.48 27.25
CA LYS A 539 4.34 -15.27 26.10
C LYS A 539 2.97 -14.81 25.63
N GLU A 540 2.11 -14.39 26.54
CA GLU A 540 0.75 -13.93 26.26
C GLU A 540 0.42 -12.70 27.08
N VAL A 541 -0.33 -11.77 26.49
CA VAL A 541 -0.91 -10.58 27.11
C VAL A 541 -2.40 -10.57 26.83
N ARG A 542 -3.21 -10.39 27.86
CA ARG A 542 -4.68 -10.30 27.76
C ARG A 542 -5.14 -8.86 27.88
N VAL A 543 -5.92 -8.42 26.92
CA VAL A 543 -6.39 -7.03 26.84
C VAL A 543 -7.91 -7.01 26.81
N GLN A 544 -8.51 -6.31 27.75
CA GLN A 544 -9.92 -5.98 27.73
C GLN A 544 -10.08 -4.53 27.31
N VAL A 545 -10.96 -4.30 26.34
CA VAL A 545 -11.21 -2.99 25.74
C VAL A 545 -12.67 -2.64 25.91
N GLN A 546 -12.95 -1.54 26.58
CA GLN A 546 -14.28 -0.93 26.59
C GLN A 546 -14.31 0.21 25.55
N LEU A 547 -15.24 0.13 24.63
CA LEU A 547 -15.44 1.09 23.55
C LEU A 547 -16.71 1.90 23.82
N SER A 548 -16.58 3.23 23.99
CA SER A 548 -17.69 4.09 24.36
C SER A 548 -17.64 5.45 23.64
#